data_0103c87cee2212712d3661a19d424faa
#
_entry.id   0103c87cee2212712d3661a19d424faa
#
_cell.length_a   1.000
_cell.length_b   1.000
_cell.length_c   1.000
_cell.angle_alpha   90.00
_cell.angle_beta   90.00
_cell.angle_gamma   90.00
#
_symmetry.space_group_name_H-M   'P 1'
#
loop_
_entity.id
_entity.type
_entity.pdbx_description
1 polymer ?
#
loop_
_entity_poly.entity_id
_entity_poly.type
_entity_poly.pdbx_seq_one_letter_code
_entity_poly.pdbx_strand_id
1 'polypeptide(L)'
;QYLEKNNPNCWWDYRFLTIYIRASQIYLDYAEALFEGCGSATATIEGCPISAAEAINILRRRIGLTDLPSDIVADPDKFRAAYRRERAVELMFENHRWWDIRRWMILEETFKDTYPIKGALFTPRESNHGSITDKSTLTYDYEQIDITPEVRSFTKKNYWYPLPQHDVDALNNLQQNPYW
;
A
#
# COMPACT_ATOMS: atom_id res chain seq x y z
N GLN A 1 0.93 15.07 -9.09
CA GLN A 1 2.05 15.87 -9.63
C GLN A 1 2.72 15.22 -10.86
N TYR A 2 2.24 14.06 -11.28
CA TYR A 2 2.77 13.32 -12.43
C TYR A 2 2.04 13.62 -13.74
N LEU A 3 1.03 14.46 -13.68
CA LEU A 3 0.29 14.90 -14.85
C LEU A 3 0.89 16.21 -15.34
N GLU A 4 1.43 16.22 -16.54
CA GLU A 4 1.83 17.45 -17.20
C GLU A 4 0.63 18.38 -17.34
N LYS A 5 0.70 19.56 -16.73
CA LYS A 5 -0.36 20.58 -16.77
C LYS A 5 -0.73 21.06 -18.17
N ASN A 6 0.03 20.68 -19.19
CA ASN A 6 0.00 21.25 -20.52
C ASN A 6 -0.35 20.25 -21.64
N ASN A 7 -1.03 19.17 -21.35
CA ASN A 7 -1.58 18.34 -22.44
C ASN A 7 -3.10 18.52 -22.56
N PRO A 8 -3.58 19.55 -23.27
CA PRO A 8 -4.99 19.93 -23.28
C PRO A 8 -5.86 19.00 -24.10
N ASN A 9 -5.31 18.06 -24.87
CA ASN A 9 -6.07 17.42 -25.94
C ASN A 9 -6.17 15.90 -25.90
N CYS A 10 -5.43 15.19 -25.06
CA CYS A 10 -5.43 13.75 -25.08
C CYS A 10 -5.21 13.16 -23.69
N TRP A 11 -6.27 12.67 -23.07
CA TRP A 11 -6.18 11.91 -21.82
C TRP A 11 -5.46 10.56 -21.99
N TRP A 12 -5.19 10.11 -23.22
CA TRP A 12 -4.42 8.90 -23.57
C TRP A 12 -2.96 9.17 -23.94
N ASP A 13 -2.55 10.42 -24.11
CA ASP A 13 -1.17 10.80 -24.42
C ASP A 13 -0.49 11.33 -23.16
N TYR A 14 -0.43 10.49 -22.14
CA TYR A 14 0.30 10.80 -20.93
C TYR A 14 1.78 10.44 -21.08
N ARG A 15 2.66 11.43 -21.02
CA ARG A 15 4.07 11.18 -20.76
C ARG A 15 4.24 10.81 -19.30
N PHE A 16 3.85 9.60 -18.96
CA PHE A 16 3.96 9.07 -17.62
C PHE A 16 5.35 8.50 -17.40
N LEU A 17 6.13 9.12 -16.52
CA LEU A 17 7.37 8.54 -16.04
C LEU A 17 7.04 7.51 -14.96
N THR A 18 7.16 6.24 -15.31
CA THR A 18 7.02 5.16 -14.34
C THR A 18 8.17 5.22 -13.35
N ILE A 19 7.85 5.41 -12.07
CA ILE A 19 8.84 5.35 -11.01
C ILE A 19 9.04 3.88 -10.65
N TYR A 20 10.25 3.37 -10.84
CA TYR A 20 10.60 2.00 -10.44
C TYR A 20 11.05 1.94 -8.98
N ILE A 21 11.91 2.85 -8.56
CA ILE A 21 12.44 2.93 -7.21
C ILE A 21 12.58 4.40 -6.84
N ARG A 22 12.22 4.76 -5.61
CA ARG A 22 12.39 6.11 -5.07
C ARG A 22 12.91 6.07 -3.63
N ALA A 23 13.46 7.19 -3.18
CA ALA A 23 14.10 7.29 -1.86
C ALA A 23 13.19 6.82 -0.71
N SER A 24 11.89 7.13 -0.76
CA SER A 24 10.96 6.68 0.28
C SER A 24 10.88 5.16 0.40
N GLN A 25 10.94 4.46 -0.73
CA GLN A 25 10.97 2.99 -0.71
C GLN A 25 12.23 2.49 0.02
N ILE A 26 13.39 3.08 -0.27
CA ILE A 26 14.65 2.68 0.37
C ILE A 26 14.59 2.88 1.89
N TYR A 27 14.04 4.01 2.36
CA TYR A 27 13.87 4.24 3.80
C TYR A 27 12.92 3.23 4.44
N LEU A 28 11.84 2.87 3.75
CA LEU A 28 10.87 1.88 4.25
C LEU A 28 11.43 0.45 4.25
N ASP A 29 12.17 0.07 3.19
CA ASP A 29 12.86 -1.21 3.12
C ASP A 29 13.93 -1.32 4.22
N TYR A 30 14.69 -0.25 4.44
CA TYR A 30 15.66 -0.14 5.52
C TYR A 30 15.01 -0.29 6.90
N ALA A 31 13.91 0.45 7.14
CA ALA A 31 13.21 0.40 8.43
C ALA A 31 12.66 -1.01 8.73
N GLU A 32 12.08 -1.66 7.74
CA GLU A 32 11.58 -3.02 7.87
C GLU A 32 12.71 -4.01 8.13
N ALA A 33 13.77 -3.99 7.32
CA ALA A 33 14.89 -4.92 7.46
C ALA A 33 15.59 -4.78 8.83
N LEU A 34 15.84 -3.55 9.27
CA LEU A 34 16.48 -3.30 10.56
C LEU A 34 15.58 -3.73 11.72
N PHE A 35 14.29 -3.40 11.68
CA PHE A 35 13.35 -3.77 12.73
C PHE A 35 13.16 -5.28 12.83
N GLU A 36 12.91 -5.96 11.72
CA GLU A 36 12.70 -7.42 11.74
C GLU A 36 14.01 -8.19 12.06
N GLY A 37 15.17 -7.61 11.72
CA GLY A 37 16.48 -8.19 12.07
C GLY A 37 16.86 -8.00 13.53
N CYS A 38 16.54 -6.85 14.13
CA CYS A 38 16.94 -6.51 15.51
C CYS A 38 15.83 -6.70 16.55
N GLY A 39 14.57 -6.84 16.13
CA GLY A 39 13.41 -6.93 17.03
C GLY A 39 13.09 -5.64 17.78
N SER A 40 13.70 -4.51 17.41
CA SER A 40 13.53 -3.22 18.07
C SER A 40 13.51 -2.06 17.08
N ALA A 41 12.55 -1.17 17.26
CA ALA A 41 12.39 0.01 16.43
C ALA A 41 13.51 1.07 16.62
N THR A 42 14.19 1.03 17.76
CA THR A 42 15.24 2.00 18.15
C THR A 42 16.66 1.46 18.03
N ALA A 43 16.81 0.18 17.71
CA ALA A 43 18.13 -0.41 17.54
C ALA A 43 18.88 0.19 16.35
N THR A 44 20.19 0.25 16.48
CA THR A 44 21.14 0.57 15.40
C THR A 44 22.21 -0.51 15.36
N ILE A 45 22.78 -0.75 14.20
CA ILE A 45 23.88 -1.68 14.00
C ILE A 45 25.01 -1.00 13.24
N GLU A 46 26.19 -1.58 13.25
CA GLU A 46 27.33 -1.08 12.50
C GLU A 46 26.98 -0.96 11.00
N GLY A 47 27.28 0.18 10.40
CA GLY A 47 26.91 0.52 9.02
C GLY A 47 25.47 1.03 8.84
N CYS A 48 24.62 0.95 9.89
CA CYS A 48 23.24 1.44 9.87
C CYS A 48 23.02 2.48 11.00
N PRO A 49 23.40 3.75 10.78
CA PRO A 49 23.48 4.75 11.85
C PRO A 49 22.13 5.27 12.32
N ILE A 50 21.05 5.11 11.56
CA ILE A 50 19.71 5.53 11.94
C ILE A 50 18.88 4.31 12.34
N SER A 51 17.98 4.49 13.31
CA SER A 51 17.06 3.44 13.72
C SER A 51 15.91 3.26 12.73
N ALA A 52 15.20 2.14 12.84
CA ALA A 52 14.02 1.89 12.04
C ALA A 52 12.93 2.96 12.23
N ALA A 53 12.72 3.41 13.47
CA ALA A 53 11.79 4.48 13.79
C ALA A 53 12.22 5.82 13.17
N GLU A 54 13.51 6.14 13.21
CA GLU A 54 14.02 7.37 12.62
C GLU A 54 13.90 7.36 11.09
N ALA A 55 14.13 6.23 10.45
CA ALA A 55 13.95 6.11 8.99
C ALA A 55 12.50 6.43 8.56
N ILE A 56 11.52 5.99 9.34
CA ILE A 56 10.11 6.34 9.11
C ILE A 56 9.85 7.82 9.42
N ASN A 57 10.38 8.33 10.52
CA ASN A 57 10.18 9.71 10.93
C ASN A 57 10.73 10.73 9.92
N ILE A 58 11.83 10.39 9.24
CA ILE A 58 12.35 11.20 8.13
C ILE A 58 11.28 11.38 7.03
N LEU A 59 10.58 10.32 6.66
CA LEU A 59 9.51 10.40 5.66
C LEU A 59 8.31 11.20 6.17
N ARG A 60 7.91 10.99 7.41
CA ARG A 60 6.79 11.70 8.04
C ARG A 60 7.06 13.21 8.13
N ARG A 61 8.25 13.61 8.60
CA ARG A 61 8.64 15.03 8.68
C ARG A 61 8.68 15.69 7.31
N ARG A 62 9.07 14.98 6.26
CA ARG A 62 9.08 15.51 4.88
C ARG A 62 7.72 16.05 4.44
N ILE A 63 6.63 15.45 4.91
CA ILE A 63 5.26 15.85 4.58
C ILE A 63 4.56 16.61 5.70
N GLY A 64 5.30 17.04 6.73
CA GLY A 64 4.77 17.84 7.84
C GLY A 64 4.05 17.04 8.91
N LEU A 65 4.17 15.72 8.93
CA LEU A 65 3.63 14.89 10.00
C LEU A 65 4.58 14.87 11.22
N THR A 66 4.00 14.65 12.39
CA THR A 66 4.75 14.39 13.63
C THR A 66 5.43 13.03 13.59
N ASP A 67 6.47 12.86 14.38
CA ASP A 67 7.13 11.58 14.59
C ASP A 67 6.15 10.52 15.10
N LEU A 68 6.52 9.25 14.94
CA LEU A 68 5.75 8.15 15.51
C LEU A 68 5.65 8.31 17.04
N PRO A 69 4.46 8.12 17.62
CA PRO A 69 4.26 8.16 19.08
C PRO A 69 5.16 7.15 19.81
N SER A 70 5.63 7.53 20.99
CA SER A 70 6.57 6.71 21.76
C SER A 70 6.01 5.34 22.17
N ASP A 71 4.70 5.25 22.40
CA ASP A 71 4.02 3.99 22.72
C ASP A 71 3.98 3.03 21.51
N ILE A 72 3.96 3.56 20.28
CA ILE A 72 4.09 2.76 19.06
C ILE A 72 5.53 2.28 18.89
N VAL A 73 6.50 3.16 19.11
CA VAL A 73 7.93 2.83 18.97
C VAL A 73 8.39 1.81 20.00
N ALA A 74 7.82 1.84 21.21
CA ALA A 74 8.17 0.94 22.30
C ALA A 74 7.57 -0.47 22.20
N ASP A 75 6.50 -0.63 21.41
CA ASP A 75 5.77 -1.90 21.26
C ASP A 75 6.07 -2.50 19.87
N PRO A 76 6.73 -3.67 19.80
CA PRO A 76 7.10 -4.28 18.52
C PRO A 76 5.91 -4.58 17.59
N ASP A 77 4.77 -4.98 18.12
CA ASP A 77 3.61 -5.31 17.29
C ASP A 77 2.92 -4.04 16.77
N LYS A 78 2.82 -3.01 17.61
CA LYS A 78 2.33 -1.70 17.18
C LYS A 78 3.27 -1.08 16.14
N PHE A 79 4.59 -1.19 16.36
CA PHE A 79 5.56 -0.66 15.39
C PHE A 79 5.48 -1.40 14.05
N ARG A 80 5.35 -2.74 14.08
CA ARG A 80 5.14 -3.54 12.86
C ARG A 80 3.90 -3.11 12.11
N ALA A 81 2.80 -2.91 12.80
CA ALA A 81 1.57 -2.39 12.19
C ALA A 81 1.77 -0.98 11.61
N ALA A 82 2.50 -0.11 12.33
CA ALA A 82 2.77 1.26 11.91
C ALA A 82 3.62 1.32 10.64
N TYR A 83 4.78 0.62 10.56
CA TYR A 83 5.61 0.68 9.36
C TYR A 83 4.92 0.06 8.14
N ARG A 84 4.14 -1.01 8.34
CA ARG A 84 3.33 -1.60 7.25
C ARG A 84 2.28 -0.64 6.73
N ARG A 85 1.67 0.15 7.62
CA ARG A 85 0.73 1.20 7.25
C ARG A 85 1.43 2.35 6.53
N GLU A 86 2.55 2.85 7.04
CA GLU A 86 3.33 3.91 6.40
C GLU A 86 3.74 3.48 4.98
N ARG A 87 4.21 2.24 4.83
CA ARG A 87 4.56 1.69 3.52
C ARG A 87 3.36 1.61 2.58
N ALA A 88 2.21 1.17 3.06
CA ALA A 88 1.00 1.06 2.26
C ALA A 88 0.49 2.43 1.78
N VAL A 89 0.62 3.47 2.62
CA VAL A 89 0.19 4.83 2.29
C VAL A 89 1.21 5.53 1.40
N GLU A 90 2.50 5.48 1.76
CA GLU A 90 3.57 6.17 1.03
C GLU A 90 3.75 5.63 -0.39
N LEU A 91 3.64 4.30 -0.58
CA LEU A 91 3.82 3.64 -1.86
C LEU A 91 2.48 3.27 -2.54
N MET A 92 1.41 3.98 -2.17
CA MET A 92 0.09 3.75 -2.76
C MET A 92 0.11 4.02 -4.27
N PHE A 93 -0.53 3.13 -5.04
CA PHE A 93 -0.55 3.12 -6.51
C PHE A 93 0.79 2.82 -7.20
N GLU A 94 1.83 2.43 -6.46
CA GLU A 94 3.13 2.04 -7.01
C GLU A 94 3.31 0.51 -7.09
N ASN A 95 2.23 -0.25 -7.04
CA ASN A 95 2.18 -1.72 -7.16
C ASN A 95 2.90 -2.50 -6.03
N HIS A 96 3.24 -1.86 -4.91
CA HIS A 96 3.93 -2.52 -3.80
C HIS A 96 2.98 -3.36 -2.93
N ARG A 97 1.76 -2.85 -2.66
CA ARG A 97 0.85 -3.45 -1.68
C ARG A 97 0.55 -4.92 -1.92
N TRP A 98 0.34 -5.31 -3.19
CA TRP A 98 0.04 -6.69 -3.55
C TRP A 98 1.17 -7.65 -3.17
N TRP A 99 2.40 -7.24 -3.40
CA TRP A 99 3.58 -8.03 -3.06
C TRP A 99 3.84 -8.05 -1.56
N ASP A 100 3.67 -6.92 -0.89
CA ASP A 100 3.87 -6.78 0.55
C ASP A 100 2.95 -7.70 1.36
N ILE A 101 1.64 -7.71 1.09
CA ILE A 101 0.70 -8.56 1.83
C ILE A 101 0.93 -10.06 1.60
N ARG A 102 1.52 -10.42 0.47
CA ARG A 102 1.92 -11.81 0.17
C ARG A 102 3.19 -12.21 0.90
N ARG A 103 4.24 -11.41 0.82
CA ARG A 103 5.52 -11.71 1.51
C ARG A 103 5.39 -11.63 3.03
N TRP A 104 4.50 -10.80 3.56
CA TRP A 104 4.17 -10.76 4.99
C TRP A 104 3.21 -11.88 5.43
N MET A 105 2.72 -12.68 4.51
CA MET A 105 1.76 -13.77 4.77
C MET A 105 0.48 -13.30 5.47
N ILE A 106 -0.04 -12.12 5.10
CA ILE A 106 -1.26 -11.51 5.65
C ILE A 106 -2.38 -11.35 4.62
N LEU A 107 -2.26 -12.03 3.48
CA LEU A 107 -3.23 -11.93 2.38
C LEU A 107 -4.65 -12.34 2.83
N GLU A 108 -4.76 -13.50 3.48
CA GLU A 108 -6.03 -14.02 3.98
C GLU A 108 -6.64 -13.09 5.03
N GLU A 109 -5.83 -12.52 5.90
CA GLU A 109 -6.30 -11.57 6.90
C GLU A 109 -6.72 -10.23 6.29
N THR A 110 -5.96 -9.74 5.32
CA THR A 110 -6.24 -8.47 4.64
C THR A 110 -7.56 -8.49 3.87
N PHE A 111 -7.95 -9.67 3.34
CA PHE A 111 -9.16 -9.84 2.53
C PHE A 111 -10.12 -10.88 3.14
N LYS A 112 -10.32 -10.81 4.46
CA LYS A 112 -11.38 -11.63 5.09
C LYS A 112 -12.74 -11.29 4.49
N ASP A 113 -13.61 -12.28 4.40
CA ASP A 113 -14.97 -12.17 3.87
C ASP A 113 -15.83 -11.09 4.52
N THR A 114 -15.42 -10.64 5.70
CA THR A 114 -16.07 -9.56 6.46
C THR A 114 -15.77 -8.16 5.97
N TYR A 115 -14.86 -8.01 4.99
CA TYR A 115 -14.45 -6.72 4.44
C TYR A 115 -14.82 -6.60 2.95
N PRO A 116 -16.09 -6.33 2.63
CA PRO A 116 -16.49 -6.03 1.26
C PRO A 116 -15.76 -4.77 0.79
N ILE A 117 -15.53 -4.69 -0.52
CA ILE A 117 -14.94 -3.49 -1.10
C ILE A 117 -15.91 -2.33 -0.89
N LYS A 118 -15.45 -1.32 -0.17
CA LYS A 118 -16.23 -0.11 0.08
C LYS A 118 -15.97 0.93 -0.98
N GLY A 119 -17.03 1.61 -1.36
CA GLY A 119 -16.98 2.81 -2.20
C GLY A 119 -17.47 4.03 -1.44
N ALA A 120 -17.18 5.17 -2.01
CA ALA A 120 -17.67 6.45 -1.52
C ALA A 120 -18.84 6.90 -2.42
N LEU A 121 -20.03 6.97 -1.86
CA LEU A 121 -21.17 7.61 -2.51
C LEU A 121 -21.21 9.07 -2.07
N PHE A 122 -21.11 9.98 -3.02
CA PHE A 122 -21.27 11.41 -2.81
C PHE A 122 -22.58 11.85 -3.40
N THR A 123 -23.52 12.25 -2.56
CA THR A 123 -24.82 12.76 -3.00
C THR A 123 -24.83 14.28 -2.84
N PRO A 124 -24.97 15.06 -3.93
CA PRO A 124 -25.05 16.50 -3.83
C PRO A 124 -26.29 16.92 -3.03
N ARG A 125 -26.15 17.86 -2.12
CA ARG A 125 -27.27 18.39 -1.30
C ARG A 125 -28.16 19.33 -2.08
N GLU A 126 -27.59 19.99 -3.07
CA GLU A 126 -28.34 20.97 -3.87
C GLU A 126 -28.88 20.33 -5.15
N SER A 127 -30.15 20.50 -5.39
CA SER A 127 -30.83 19.97 -6.59
C SER A 127 -30.44 20.67 -7.90
N ASN A 128 -29.65 21.74 -7.81
CA ASN A 128 -29.33 22.59 -8.94
C ASN A 128 -27.90 22.36 -9.41
N HIS A 129 -27.72 21.33 -10.20
CA HIS A 129 -26.42 21.00 -10.86
C HIS A 129 -26.10 21.95 -12.03
N GLY A 130 -26.84 23.06 -12.15
CA GLY A 130 -26.64 24.04 -13.20
C GLY A 130 -25.33 24.79 -12.98
N SER A 131 -24.43 24.64 -13.89
CA SER A 131 -23.17 25.34 -14.00
C SER A 131 -22.15 25.07 -12.87
N ILE A 132 -21.30 24.13 -13.11
CA ILE A 132 -20.12 23.75 -12.26
C ILE A 132 -19.03 24.85 -12.33
N THR A 133 -19.36 26.10 -12.52
CA THR A 133 -18.39 27.19 -12.61
C THR A 133 -17.82 27.58 -11.25
N ASP A 134 -18.58 27.41 -10.18
CA ASP A 134 -18.09 27.60 -8.82
C ASP A 134 -18.25 26.31 -8.00
N LYS A 135 -17.17 25.55 -7.92
CA LYS A 135 -17.11 24.31 -7.14
C LYS A 135 -17.06 24.54 -5.63
N SER A 136 -16.82 25.76 -5.18
CA SER A 136 -16.67 26.10 -3.76
C SER A 136 -18.01 26.07 -3.00
N THR A 137 -19.12 26.15 -3.72
CA THR A 137 -20.47 26.15 -3.14
C THR A 137 -21.12 24.76 -3.11
N LEU A 138 -20.51 23.76 -3.72
CA LEU A 138 -21.07 22.41 -3.77
C LEU A 138 -20.85 21.70 -2.43
N THR A 139 -21.93 21.30 -1.79
CA THR A 139 -21.93 20.47 -0.60
C THR A 139 -22.44 19.07 -0.93
N TYR A 140 -21.81 18.07 -0.31
CA TYR A 140 -22.14 16.67 -0.55
C TYR A 140 -22.40 15.94 0.77
N ASP A 141 -23.37 15.05 0.75
CA ASP A 141 -23.45 13.99 1.75
C ASP A 141 -22.54 12.85 1.32
N TYR A 142 -21.78 12.32 2.26
CA TYR A 142 -20.89 11.21 2.07
C TYR A 142 -21.42 9.97 2.76
N GLU A 143 -21.52 8.89 2.03
CA GLU A 143 -21.87 7.58 2.57
C GLU A 143 -20.87 6.54 2.06
N GLN A 144 -20.47 5.64 2.95
CA GLN A 144 -19.69 4.48 2.59
C GLN A 144 -20.61 3.32 2.22
N ILE A 145 -20.58 2.90 0.98
CA ILE A 145 -21.42 1.82 0.44
C ILE A 145 -20.60 0.61 0.04
N ASP A 146 -21.22 -0.55 0.03
CA ASP A 146 -20.64 -1.77 -0.55
C ASP A 146 -20.72 -1.68 -2.08
N ILE A 147 -19.56 -1.75 -2.77
CA ILE A 147 -19.54 -1.58 -4.23
C ILE A 147 -19.98 -2.86 -4.94
N THR A 148 -19.62 -4.01 -4.39
CA THR A 148 -19.87 -5.29 -5.06
C THR A 148 -20.39 -6.32 -4.07
N PRO A 149 -21.33 -7.18 -4.49
CA PRO A 149 -21.75 -8.34 -3.72
C PRO A 149 -20.68 -9.44 -3.74
N GLU A 150 -19.66 -9.33 -4.56
CA GLU A 150 -18.58 -10.31 -4.66
C GLU A 150 -17.59 -10.15 -3.53
N VAL A 151 -17.52 -11.14 -2.68
CA VAL A 151 -16.52 -11.23 -1.63
C VAL A 151 -15.23 -11.79 -2.23
N ARG A 152 -14.12 -11.07 -2.06
CA ARG A 152 -12.81 -11.59 -2.46
C ARG A 152 -12.37 -12.61 -1.43
N SER A 153 -12.26 -13.87 -1.86
CA SER A 153 -11.74 -14.95 -1.03
C SER A 153 -10.31 -15.29 -1.44
N PHE A 154 -9.43 -15.33 -0.45
CA PHE A 154 -8.05 -15.74 -0.63
C PHE A 154 -7.73 -16.90 0.30
N THR A 155 -6.97 -17.87 -0.23
CA THR A 155 -6.52 -19.04 0.49
C THR A 155 -5.00 -19.14 0.44
N LYS A 156 -4.42 -20.09 1.16
CA LYS A 156 -2.97 -20.28 1.23
C LYS A 156 -2.30 -20.44 -0.14
N LYS A 157 -2.98 -21.04 -1.13
CA LYS A 157 -2.44 -21.13 -2.50
C LYS A 157 -2.16 -19.78 -3.15
N ASN A 158 -2.85 -18.73 -2.77
CA ASN A 158 -2.72 -17.41 -3.39
C ASN A 158 -1.46 -16.63 -2.97
N TYR A 159 -0.67 -17.15 -2.02
CA TYR A 159 0.64 -16.57 -1.70
C TYR A 159 1.68 -16.81 -2.82
N TRP A 160 1.52 -17.88 -3.57
CA TRP A 160 2.37 -18.20 -4.71
C TRP A 160 1.58 -18.22 -6.01
N TYR A 161 2.24 -17.97 -7.13
CA TYR A 161 1.65 -18.22 -8.43
C TYR A 161 1.87 -19.67 -8.82
N PRO A 162 0.95 -20.31 -9.54
CA PRO A 162 1.19 -21.62 -10.09
C PRO A 162 2.32 -21.56 -11.12
N LEU A 163 3.12 -22.61 -11.14
CA LEU A 163 4.03 -22.84 -12.27
C LEU A 163 3.22 -23.31 -13.47
N PRO A 164 3.59 -22.94 -14.71
CA PRO A 164 2.94 -23.48 -15.89
C PRO A 164 3.01 -25.01 -15.87
N GLN A 165 1.88 -25.68 -16.08
CA GLN A 165 1.81 -27.15 -16.02
C GLN A 165 2.76 -27.80 -17.02
N HIS A 166 2.90 -27.22 -18.21
CA HIS A 166 3.86 -27.68 -19.21
C HIS A 166 5.30 -27.77 -18.68
N ASP A 167 5.73 -26.77 -17.88
CA ASP A 167 7.09 -26.77 -17.33
C ASP A 167 7.25 -27.79 -16.21
N VAL A 168 6.23 -27.98 -15.40
CA VAL A 168 6.20 -29.00 -14.34
C VAL A 168 6.28 -30.41 -14.94
N ASP A 169 5.55 -30.64 -16.04
CA ASP A 169 5.54 -31.94 -16.73
C ASP A 169 6.85 -32.22 -17.51
N ALA A 170 7.50 -31.17 -18.01
CA ALA A 170 8.74 -31.29 -18.80
C ALA A 170 10.00 -31.47 -17.97
N LEU A 171 10.01 -31.01 -16.71
CA LEU A 171 11.18 -30.98 -15.85
C LEU A 171 11.05 -31.96 -14.68
N ASN A 172 11.75 -33.07 -14.74
CA ASN A 172 11.64 -34.20 -13.80
C ASN A 172 11.80 -33.85 -12.30
N ASN A 173 12.42 -32.73 -11.99
CA ASN A 173 12.68 -32.28 -10.61
C ASN A 173 11.88 -31.02 -10.23
N LEU A 174 11.02 -30.53 -11.08
CA LEU A 174 10.19 -29.36 -10.81
C LEU A 174 8.87 -29.83 -10.18
N GLN A 175 8.60 -29.33 -8.99
CA GLN A 175 7.33 -29.55 -8.31
C GLN A 175 6.48 -28.27 -8.36
N GLN A 176 5.18 -28.44 -8.46
CA GLN A 176 4.25 -27.35 -8.38
C GLN A 176 4.36 -26.59 -7.03
N ASN A 177 4.08 -25.31 -7.04
CA ASN A 177 4.03 -24.52 -5.83
C ASN A 177 2.98 -25.05 -4.83
N PRO A 178 3.20 -24.88 -3.51
CA PRO A 178 2.29 -25.41 -2.50
C PRO A 178 0.84 -25.02 -2.74
N TYR A 179 -0.05 -26.01 -2.57
CA TYR A 179 -1.51 -25.88 -2.68
C TYR A 179 -2.08 -25.66 -4.10
N TRP A 180 -1.26 -25.79 -5.13
CA TRP A 180 -1.67 -25.80 -6.55
C TRP A 180 -1.71 -27.20 -7.13
#